data_7c8bd505ae99f3ab6a76832db6300a81
#
_entry.id   7c8bd505ae99f3ab6a76832db6300a81
#
_cell.length_a   1.000
_cell.length_b   1.000
_cell.length_c   1.000
_cell.angle_alpha   90.00
_cell.angle_beta   90.00
_cell.angle_gamma   90.00
#
_symmetry.space_group_name_H-M   'P 1'
#
loop_
_entity.id
_entity.type
_entity.pdbx_description
1 polymer ?
#
loop_
_entity_poly.entity_id
_entity_poly.type
_entity_poly.pdbx_seq_one_letter_code
_entity_poly.pdbx_strand_id
1 'polypeptide(L)'
;MEFEEQPISSKTVFHGHLIDVEVQQVITPHGNKTQREIVHHAPAIAILALTADNKMILEKQWRAPIAKITLEIPAGKLDQRDDDNALHAAKRELNEETRYEATSLKKISSFYTSVGCMDEYMTLYLATGLKRVSNELPQDQDEQLMLKEITLPQALEMIDQGEIEDAKTIMAIYYWQGMNNRG
;
A
#
# COMPACT_ATOMS: atom_id res chain seq x y z
N MET A 1 -24.75 -12.15 14.08
CA MET A 1 -25.21 -11.17 13.04
C MET A 1 -25.74 -11.92 11.83
N GLU A 2 -26.62 -11.35 11.03
CA GLU A 2 -27.28 -12.04 9.91
C GLU A 2 -26.33 -12.59 8.82
N PHE A 3 -25.14 -12.01 8.70
CA PHE A 3 -24.13 -12.40 7.70
C PHE A 3 -22.87 -13.01 8.31
N GLU A 4 -22.80 -13.14 9.63
CA GLU A 4 -21.60 -13.59 10.33
C GLU A 4 -21.43 -15.11 10.21
N GLU A 5 -20.25 -15.52 9.77
CA GLU A 5 -19.85 -16.93 9.77
C GLU A 5 -19.25 -17.31 11.14
N GLN A 6 -19.48 -18.54 11.57
CA GLN A 6 -19.00 -19.05 12.84
C GLN A 6 -17.75 -19.92 12.60
N PRO A 7 -16.55 -19.50 13.04
CA PRO A 7 -15.36 -20.35 12.98
C PRO A 7 -15.53 -21.61 13.83
N ILE A 8 -15.19 -22.78 13.25
CA ILE A 8 -15.19 -24.08 13.94
C ILE A 8 -13.77 -24.45 14.34
N SER A 9 -12.82 -24.29 13.41
CA SER A 9 -11.41 -24.61 13.59
C SER A 9 -10.58 -23.84 12.57
N SER A 10 -9.30 -23.70 12.89
CA SER A 10 -8.31 -22.99 12.10
C SER A 10 -7.01 -23.80 12.08
N LYS A 11 -6.30 -23.72 10.95
CA LYS A 11 -4.98 -24.34 10.79
C LYS A 11 -4.11 -23.45 9.90
N THR A 12 -2.99 -22.97 10.43
CA THR A 12 -1.94 -22.37 9.62
C THR A 12 -1.30 -23.44 8.73
N VAL A 13 -1.33 -23.25 7.43
CA VAL A 13 -0.80 -24.16 6.41
C VAL A 13 0.51 -23.67 5.80
N PHE A 14 0.81 -22.39 5.92
CA PHE A 14 2.08 -21.77 5.54
C PHE A 14 2.43 -20.67 6.54
N HIS A 15 3.71 -20.59 6.91
CA HIS A 15 4.26 -19.53 7.73
C HIS A 15 5.53 -19.00 7.05
N GLY A 16 5.49 -17.73 6.60
CA GLY A 16 6.55 -17.08 5.86
C GLY A 16 7.05 -15.81 6.54
N HIS A 17 7.98 -15.12 5.88
CA HIS A 17 8.47 -13.81 6.34
C HIS A 17 7.49 -12.67 6.02
N LEU A 18 6.75 -12.81 4.93
CA LEU A 18 5.83 -11.76 4.44
C LEU A 18 4.39 -12.06 4.82
N ILE A 19 3.96 -13.31 4.68
CA ILE A 19 2.58 -13.73 4.87
C ILE A 19 2.49 -15.03 5.65
N ASP A 20 1.37 -15.19 6.36
CA ASP A 20 0.90 -16.48 6.86
C ASP A 20 -0.36 -16.88 6.09
N VAL A 21 -0.55 -18.16 5.85
CA VAL A 21 -1.78 -18.67 5.23
C VAL A 21 -2.48 -19.62 6.17
N GLU A 22 -3.75 -19.33 6.42
CA GLU A 22 -4.64 -20.09 7.29
C GLU A 22 -5.78 -20.71 6.49
N VAL A 23 -6.12 -21.96 6.85
CA VAL A 23 -7.35 -22.62 6.39
C VAL A 23 -8.30 -22.71 7.57
N GLN A 24 -9.43 -22.03 7.49
CA GLN A 24 -10.46 -21.97 8.52
C GLN A 24 -11.71 -22.74 8.09
N GLN A 25 -12.22 -23.63 8.96
CA GLN A 25 -13.52 -24.25 8.77
C GLN A 25 -14.58 -23.36 9.44
N VAL A 26 -15.64 -23.07 8.72
CA VAL A 26 -16.72 -22.18 9.20
C VAL A 26 -18.11 -22.76 8.96
N ILE A 27 -19.08 -22.30 9.75
CA ILE A 27 -20.50 -22.47 9.49
C ILE A 27 -21.04 -21.17 8.94
N THR A 28 -21.61 -21.20 7.74
CA THR A 28 -22.26 -20.04 7.11
C THR A 28 -23.56 -19.66 7.86
N PRO A 29 -24.13 -18.46 7.66
CA PRO A 29 -25.40 -18.06 8.23
C PRO A 29 -26.57 -19.01 7.92
N HIS A 30 -26.48 -19.77 6.82
CA HIS A 30 -27.48 -20.78 6.42
C HIS A 30 -27.21 -22.17 7.01
N GLY A 31 -26.23 -22.31 7.93
CA GLY A 31 -25.89 -23.57 8.59
C GLY A 31 -25.01 -24.53 7.80
N ASN A 32 -24.49 -24.13 6.63
CA ASN A 32 -23.62 -24.97 5.82
C ASN A 32 -22.18 -24.89 6.32
N LYS A 33 -21.53 -26.06 6.41
CA LYS A 33 -20.07 -26.12 6.67
C LYS A 33 -19.32 -25.83 5.37
N THR A 34 -18.32 -24.96 5.45
CA THR A 34 -17.43 -24.63 4.33
C THR A 34 -16.06 -24.23 4.87
N GLN A 35 -15.15 -23.90 3.96
CA GLN A 35 -13.79 -23.53 4.31
C GLN A 35 -13.43 -22.16 3.73
N ARG A 36 -12.57 -21.43 4.44
CA ARG A 36 -11.97 -20.16 4.01
C ARG A 36 -10.47 -20.30 3.99
N GLU A 37 -9.84 -19.78 2.95
CA GLU A 37 -8.40 -19.61 2.84
C GLU A 37 -8.11 -18.14 3.11
N ILE A 38 -7.31 -17.87 4.14
CA ILE A 38 -7.05 -16.52 4.63
C ILE A 38 -5.55 -16.27 4.58
N VAL A 39 -5.16 -15.17 3.97
CA VAL A 39 -3.79 -14.67 3.98
C VAL A 39 -3.69 -13.56 5.02
N HIS A 40 -2.83 -13.76 6.00
CA HIS A 40 -2.51 -12.75 7.01
C HIS A 40 -1.28 -11.97 6.59
N HIS A 41 -1.38 -10.65 6.60
CA HIS A 41 -0.32 -9.73 6.24
C HIS A 41 -0.23 -8.58 7.26
N ALA A 42 0.99 -8.11 7.54
CA ALA A 42 1.17 -6.93 8.39
C ALA A 42 0.44 -5.72 7.78
N PRO A 43 -0.10 -4.81 8.62
CA PRO A 43 -0.61 -3.53 8.13
C PRO A 43 0.44 -2.79 7.31
N ALA A 44 0.00 -2.00 6.34
CA ALA A 44 0.88 -1.27 5.43
C ALA A 44 0.49 0.21 5.30
N ILE A 45 1.41 1.00 4.78
CA ILE A 45 1.18 2.38 4.38
C ILE A 45 1.46 2.57 2.90
N ALA A 46 0.87 3.60 2.32
CA ALA A 46 1.20 4.10 1.01
C ALA A 46 1.19 5.64 1.02
N ILE A 47 1.95 6.26 0.13
CA ILE A 47 2.21 7.71 0.18
C ILE A 47 2.00 8.33 -1.20
N LEU A 48 0.97 9.16 -1.34
CA LEU A 48 0.86 10.12 -2.43
C LEU A 48 1.83 11.28 -2.13
N ALA A 49 3.03 11.22 -2.67
CA ALA A 49 4.08 12.23 -2.49
C ALA A 49 4.03 13.25 -3.63
N LEU A 50 3.70 14.52 -3.31
CA LEU A 50 3.61 15.60 -4.27
C LEU A 50 4.75 16.60 -4.10
N THR A 51 5.48 16.83 -5.19
CA THR A 51 6.55 17.85 -5.26
C THR A 51 5.99 19.28 -5.24
N ALA A 52 6.87 20.28 -5.06
CA ALA A 52 6.49 21.68 -5.12
C ALA A 52 5.88 22.08 -6.48
N ASP A 53 6.30 21.40 -7.57
CA ASP A 53 5.78 21.61 -8.93
C ASP A 53 4.49 20.80 -9.19
N ASN A 54 3.88 20.26 -8.12
CA ASN A 54 2.66 19.43 -8.20
C ASN A 54 2.81 18.22 -9.13
N LYS A 55 3.94 17.52 -9.04
CA LYS A 55 4.19 16.22 -9.66
C LYS A 55 4.14 15.13 -8.60
N MET A 56 3.64 13.97 -8.96
CA MET A 56 3.65 12.78 -8.12
C MET A 56 4.96 12.02 -8.29
N ILE A 57 5.53 11.57 -7.18
CA ILE A 57 6.66 10.64 -7.18
C ILE A 57 6.13 9.22 -7.27
N LEU A 58 6.62 8.48 -8.25
CA LEU A 58 6.40 7.05 -8.44
C LEU A 58 7.73 6.29 -8.36
N GLU A 59 7.62 5.04 -8.04
CA GLU A 59 8.68 4.05 -8.02
C GLU A 59 8.46 3.02 -9.10
N LYS A 60 9.51 2.77 -9.87
CA LYS A 60 9.56 1.68 -10.83
C LYS A 60 10.27 0.51 -10.18
N GLN A 61 9.59 -0.63 -10.04
CA GLN A 61 10.15 -1.81 -9.41
C GLN A 61 9.64 -3.11 -10.03
N TRP A 62 10.36 -4.21 -9.82
CA TRP A 62 9.94 -5.54 -10.22
C TRP A 62 9.00 -6.15 -9.19
N ARG A 63 7.86 -6.68 -9.64
CA ARG A 63 6.93 -7.42 -8.79
C ARG A 63 6.86 -8.89 -9.22
N ALA A 64 7.51 -9.74 -8.42
CA ALA A 64 7.60 -11.20 -8.68
C ALA A 64 6.24 -11.89 -8.85
N PRO A 65 5.19 -11.58 -8.04
CA PRO A 65 3.90 -12.27 -8.17
C PRO A 65 3.24 -12.13 -9.53
N ILE A 66 3.47 -11.02 -10.22
CA ILE A 66 2.91 -10.76 -11.56
C ILE A 66 3.96 -10.79 -12.67
N ALA A 67 5.22 -11.05 -12.32
CA ALA A 67 6.38 -11.11 -13.21
C ALA A 67 6.47 -9.88 -14.15
N LYS A 68 6.23 -8.69 -13.59
CA LYS A 68 6.24 -7.41 -14.31
C LYS A 68 7.04 -6.35 -13.54
N ILE A 69 7.49 -5.34 -14.31
CA ILE A 69 7.86 -4.03 -13.75
C ILE A 69 6.58 -3.23 -13.58
N THR A 70 6.41 -2.61 -12.42
CA THR A 70 5.26 -1.78 -12.08
C THR A 70 5.70 -0.34 -11.80
N LEU A 71 4.75 0.59 -11.89
CA LEU A 71 4.88 1.97 -11.42
C LEU A 71 3.91 2.15 -10.26
N GLU A 72 4.46 2.43 -9.10
CA GLU A 72 3.73 2.47 -7.84
C GLU A 72 4.06 3.74 -7.04
N ILE A 73 3.16 4.16 -6.17
CA ILE A 73 3.49 5.13 -5.12
C ILE A 73 4.35 4.46 -4.04
N PRO A 74 5.22 5.21 -3.33
CA PRO A 74 5.97 4.71 -2.19
C PRO A 74 5.06 4.01 -1.18
N ALA A 75 5.45 2.82 -0.73
CA ALA A 75 4.64 2.01 0.16
C ALA A 75 5.46 0.95 0.89
N GLY A 76 5.15 0.71 2.15
CA GLY A 76 5.79 -0.34 2.92
C GLY A 76 4.93 -0.86 4.06
N LYS A 77 5.30 -2.02 4.57
CA LYS A 77 4.65 -2.63 5.73
C LYS A 77 5.10 -1.97 7.04
N LEU A 78 4.22 -1.96 8.02
CA LEU A 78 4.61 -1.64 9.38
C LEU A 78 5.50 -2.74 9.94
N ASP A 79 6.56 -2.36 10.63
CA ASP A 79 7.44 -3.28 11.34
C ASP A 79 7.72 -2.80 12.78
N GLN A 80 8.59 -3.51 13.48
CA GLN A 80 8.92 -3.21 14.87
C GLN A 80 9.55 -1.82 15.09
N ARG A 81 10.15 -1.21 14.03
CA ARG A 81 10.74 0.13 14.07
C ARG A 81 9.69 1.23 14.16
N ASP A 82 8.44 0.92 13.86
CA ASP A 82 7.36 1.88 13.72
C ASP A 82 6.47 2.02 14.97
N ASP A 83 6.68 1.16 16.01
CA ASP A 83 5.88 1.14 17.24
C ASP A 83 4.36 1.06 16.96
N ASP A 84 3.96 0.24 16.00
CA ASP A 84 2.58 0.12 15.50
C ASP A 84 1.97 1.44 15.00
N ASN A 85 2.82 2.43 14.66
CA ASN A 85 2.40 3.75 14.24
C ASN A 85 2.56 3.94 12.72
N ALA A 86 1.45 3.90 12.00
CA ALA A 86 1.42 4.09 10.55
C ALA A 86 2.05 5.41 10.08
N LEU A 87 2.03 6.48 10.89
CA LEU A 87 2.69 7.74 10.54
C LEU A 87 4.21 7.64 10.65
N HIS A 88 4.73 6.86 11.59
CA HIS A 88 6.17 6.58 11.69
C HIS A 88 6.64 5.77 10.48
N ALA A 89 5.91 4.69 10.12
CA ALA A 89 6.16 3.92 8.92
C ALA A 89 6.18 4.82 7.67
N ALA A 90 5.17 5.70 7.51
CA ALA A 90 5.11 6.59 6.35
C ALA A 90 6.30 7.56 6.27
N LYS A 91 6.81 8.07 7.40
CA LYS A 91 8.02 8.92 7.41
C LYS A 91 9.27 8.14 7.06
N ARG A 92 9.39 6.92 7.58
CA ARG A 92 10.52 6.04 7.35
C ARG A 92 10.59 5.64 5.88
N GLU A 93 9.51 5.10 5.33
CA GLU A 93 9.44 4.65 3.93
C GLU A 93 9.64 5.80 2.95
N LEU A 94 9.07 6.99 3.20
CA LEU A 94 9.32 8.16 2.37
C LEU A 94 10.81 8.49 2.28
N ASN A 95 11.55 8.36 3.40
CA ASN A 95 13.00 8.56 3.41
C ASN A 95 13.74 7.39 2.72
N GLU A 96 13.46 6.15 3.11
CA GLU A 96 14.16 4.95 2.63
C GLU A 96 14.03 4.79 1.11
N GLU A 97 12.84 5.03 0.55
CA GLU A 97 12.56 4.82 -0.86
C GLU A 97 12.83 6.06 -1.73
N THR A 98 12.48 7.25 -1.24
CA THR A 98 12.50 8.46 -2.07
C THR A 98 13.61 9.46 -1.75
N ARG A 99 14.25 9.35 -0.59
CA ARG A 99 15.20 10.33 -0.06
C ARG A 99 14.57 11.70 0.20
N TYR A 100 13.25 11.71 0.49
CA TYR A 100 12.53 12.91 0.89
C TYR A 100 11.96 12.77 2.30
N GLU A 101 11.81 13.92 2.95
CA GLU A 101 10.95 14.15 4.10
C GLU A 101 9.82 15.11 3.71
N ALA A 102 8.69 15.03 4.39
CA ALA A 102 7.54 15.90 4.11
C ALA A 102 7.28 16.85 5.28
N THR A 103 6.98 18.12 4.98
CA THR A 103 6.51 19.08 5.99
C THR A 103 5.13 18.69 6.52
N SER A 104 4.32 18.06 5.68
CA SER A 104 2.99 17.57 6.06
C SER A 104 2.78 16.15 5.52
N LEU A 105 2.37 15.25 6.43
CA LEU A 105 1.85 13.92 6.13
C LEU A 105 0.42 13.83 6.68
N LYS A 106 -0.55 13.88 5.77
CA LYS A 106 -1.98 13.85 6.13
C LYS A 106 -2.59 12.53 5.70
N LYS A 107 -3.20 11.81 6.65
CA LYS A 107 -3.98 10.60 6.32
C LYS A 107 -5.13 10.95 5.37
N ILE A 108 -5.21 10.25 4.25
CA ILE A 108 -6.28 10.35 3.25
C ILE A 108 -7.38 9.35 3.56
N SER A 109 -7.00 8.08 3.68
CA SER A 109 -7.93 6.95 3.83
C SER A 109 -7.22 5.76 4.46
N SER A 110 -8.01 4.78 4.90
CA SER A 110 -7.52 3.42 5.18
C SER A 110 -8.50 2.42 4.59
N PHE A 111 -7.99 1.30 4.11
CA PHE A 111 -8.77 0.29 3.41
C PHE A 111 -8.08 -1.07 3.46
N TYR A 112 -8.83 -2.12 3.22
CA TYR A 112 -8.29 -3.45 2.96
C TYR A 112 -7.96 -3.59 1.47
N THR A 113 -6.84 -4.21 1.14
CA THR A 113 -6.38 -4.36 -0.24
C THR A 113 -7.09 -5.49 -0.98
N SER A 114 -7.47 -6.56 -0.26
CA SER A 114 -8.12 -7.74 -0.87
C SER A 114 -9.02 -8.46 0.14
N VAL A 115 -10.16 -7.85 0.50
CA VAL A 115 -11.09 -8.35 1.54
C VAL A 115 -11.63 -9.76 1.31
N GLY A 116 -11.48 -10.30 0.10
CA GLY A 116 -11.98 -11.64 -0.23
C GLY A 116 -11.10 -12.78 0.31
N CYS A 117 -9.82 -12.51 0.59
CA CYS A 117 -8.88 -13.55 1.01
C CYS A 117 -7.72 -13.05 1.88
N MET A 118 -7.56 -11.74 2.08
CA MET A 118 -6.41 -11.16 2.79
C MET A 118 -6.89 -10.10 3.78
N ASP A 119 -6.21 -10.01 4.93
CA ASP A 119 -6.49 -9.03 5.98
C ASP A 119 -5.53 -7.83 5.96
N GLU A 120 -4.72 -7.64 4.92
CA GLU A 120 -3.85 -6.48 4.78
C GLU A 120 -4.66 -5.17 4.86
N TYR A 121 -4.37 -4.38 5.89
CA TYR A 121 -4.98 -3.08 6.13
C TYR A 121 -4.00 -1.97 5.79
N MET A 122 -4.29 -1.20 4.75
CA MET A 122 -3.42 -0.14 4.24
C MET A 122 -3.90 1.24 4.66
N THR A 123 -2.97 2.10 5.06
CA THR A 123 -3.24 3.52 5.32
C THR A 123 -2.54 4.39 4.28
N LEU A 124 -3.32 5.17 3.52
CA LEU A 124 -2.84 6.09 2.49
C LEU A 124 -2.64 7.49 3.07
N TYR A 125 -1.45 8.06 2.86
CA TYR A 125 -1.08 9.42 3.24
C TYR A 125 -0.87 10.31 2.03
N LEU A 126 -1.17 11.61 2.19
CA LEU A 126 -0.72 12.69 1.32
C LEU A 126 0.52 13.33 1.94
N ALA A 127 1.63 13.32 1.22
CA ALA A 127 2.87 14.01 1.60
C ALA A 127 3.05 15.27 0.75
N THR A 128 3.22 16.42 1.42
CA THR A 128 3.46 17.71 0.77
C THR A 128 4.57 18.49 1.45
N GLY A 129 5.14 19.49 0.75
CA GLY A 129 6.28 20.24 1.24
C GLY A 129 7.53 19.36 1.35
N LEU A 130 7.77 18.56 0.29
CA LEU A 130 8.89 17.64 0.22
C LEU A 130 10.22 18.37 0.24
N LYS A 131 11.17 17.85 1.00
CA LYS A 131 12.56 18.31 1.08
C LYS A 131 13.49 17.11 1.05
N ARG A 132 14.65 17.24 0.44
CA ARG A 132 15.67 16.19 0.53
C ARG A 132 16.10 16.01 1.98
N VAL A 133 16.18 14.74 2.39
CA VAL A 133 16.65 14.40 3.74
C VAL A 133 18.12 14.75 3.91
N SER A 134 18.51 15.15 5.13
CA SER A 134 19.92 15.34 5.51
C SER A 134 20.58 14.03 5.95
N ASN A 135 19.78 13.05 6.37
CA ASN A 135 20.20 11.72 6.81
C ASN A 135 19.38 10.67 6.08
N GLU A 136 20.01 10.00 5.11
CA GLU A 136 19.39 8.93 4.32
C GLU A 136 19.32 7.65 5.15
N LEU A 137 18.12 7.07 5.26
CA LEU A 137 17.95 5.75 5.83
C LEU A 137 18.31 4.69 4.76
N PRO A 138 18.84 3.52 5.15
CA PRO A 138 19.15 2.47 4.21
C PRO A 138 17.89 1.91 3.58
N GLN A 139 17.90 1.69 2.26
CA GLN A 139 16.91 0.88 1.57
C GLN A 139 17.07 -0.59 1.95
N ASP A 140 16.01 -1.38 1.86
CA ASP A 140 16.12 -2.82 2.03
C ASP A 140 17.01 -3.41 0.93
N GLN A 141 17.84 -4.41 1.29
CA GLN A 141 18.92 -4.91 0.41
C GLN A 141 18.41 -5.59 -0.88
N ASP A 142 17.18 -6.04 -0.86
CA ASP A 142 16.50 -6.71 -1.98
C ASP A 142 15.62 -5.75 -2.80
N GLU A 143 15.56 -4.47 -2.43
CA GLU A 143 14.84 -3.44 -3.18
C GLU A 143 15.72 -2.76 -4.21
N GLN A 144 15.25 -2.75 -5.46
CA GLN A 144 15.85 -1.98 -6.54
C GLN A 144 14.79 -1.07 -7.13
N LEU A 145 14.81 0.19 -6.72
CA LEU A 145 13.83 1.20 -7.07
C LEU A 145 14.43 2.25 -8.01
N MET A 146 13.60 2.74 -8.94
CA MET A 146 13.90 3.90 -9.77
C MET A 146 12.77 4.90 -9.67
N LEU A 147 13.07 6.11 -9.22
CA LEU A 147 12.06 7.17 -9.07
C LEU A 147 11.70 7.79 -10.42
N LYS A 148 10.42 8.11 -10.57
CA LYS A 148 9.84 8.85 -11.70
C LYS A 148 8.89 9.91 -11.18
N GLU A 149 9.05 11.15 -11.64
CA GLU A 149 8.11 12.24 -11.36
C GLU A 149 7.17 12.43 -12.55
N ILE A 150 5.86 12.46 -12.29
CA ILE A 150 4.85 12.63 -13.34
C ILE A 150 3.80 13.68 -12.95
N THR A 151 3.23 14.34 -13.94
CA THR A 151 2.09 15.24 -13.76
C THR A 151 0.78 14.47 -13.68
N LEU A 152 -0.29 15.07 -13.13
CA LEU A 152 -1.61 14.42 -13.07
C LEU A 152 -2.15 14.01 -14.47
N PRO A 153 -2.07 14.83 -15.53
CA PRO A 153 -2.48 14.38 -16.86
C PRO A 153 -1.72 13.14 -17.34
N GLN A 154 -0.39 13.10 -17.12
CA GLN A 154 0.42 11.92 -17.45
C GLN A 154 -0.01 10.69 -16.64
N ALA A 155 -0.27 10.86 -15.33
CA ALA A 155 -0.72 9.76 -14.47
C ALA A 155 -2.04 9.15 -14.97
N LEU A 156 -3.01 9.98 -15.35
CA LEU A 156 -4.30 9.53 -15.88
C LEU A 156 -4.14 8.82 -17.22
N GLU A 157 -3.33 9.38 -18.14
CA GLU A 157 -3.02 8.73 -19.41
C GLU A 157 -2.34 7.36 -19.21
N MET A 158 -1.42 7.23 -18.26
CA MET A 158 -0.74 5.98 -17.95
C MET A 158 -1.68 4.92 -17.34
N ILE A 159 -2.75 5.32 -16.61
CA ILE A 159 -3.82 4.40 -16.21
C ILE A 159 -4.59 3.91 -17.45
N ASP A 160 -5.00 4.83 -18.34
CA ASP A 160 -5.77 4.49 -19.54
C ASP A 160 -4.99 3.57 -20.49
N GLN A 161 -3.66 3.70 -20.53
CA GLN A 161 -2.76 2.87 -21.33
C GLN A 161 -2.36 1.55 -20.65
N GLY A 162 -2.74 1.33 -19.38
CA GLY A 162 -2.37 0.15 -18.62
C GLY A 162 -0.90 0.11 -18.18
N GLU A 163 -0.22 1.27 -18.14
CA GLU A 163 1.12 1.37 -17.58
C GLU A 163 1.11 1.44 -16.05
N ILE A 164 0.04 1.97 -15.47
CA ILE A 164 -0.22 1.96 -14.03
C ILE A 164 -1.42 1.05 -13.77
N GLU A 165 -1.16 -0.11 -13.17
CA GLU A 165 -2.16 -1.14 -12.88
C GLU A 165 -2.29 -1.39 -11.36
N ASP A 166 -1.45 -0.79 -10.53
CA ASP A 166 -1.47 -0.98 -9.09
C ASP A 166 -2.62 -0.22 -8.41
N ALA A 167 -3.46 -0.94 -7.66
CA ALA A 167 -4.70 -0.42 -7.09
C ALA A 167 -4.50 0.77 -6.13
N LYS A 168 -3.49 0.71 -5.23
CA LYS A 168 -3.21 1.81 -4.30
C LYS A 168 -2.76 3.07 -5.03
N THR A 169 -2.00 2.92 -6.10
CA THR A 169 -1.51 4.01 -6.95
C THR A 169 -2.65 4.64 -7.74
N ILE A 170 -3.52 3.83 -8.36
CA ILE A 170 -4.73 4.31 -9.05
C ILE A 170 -5.65 5.08 -8.09
N MET A 171 -5.86 4.55 -6.88
CA MET A 171 -6.65 5.24 -5.85
C MET A 171 -6.03 6.61 -5.49
N ALA A 172 -4.72 6.68 -5.31
CA ALA A 172 -4.02 7.92 -5.00
C ALA A 172 -4.13 8.95 -6.13
N ILE A 173 -4.05 8.51 -7.39
CA ILE A 173 -4.19 9.37 -8.58
C ILE A 173 -5.62 9.96 -8.66
N TYR A 174 -6.66 9.14 -8.47
CA TYR A 174 -8.04 9.65 -8.46
C TYR A 174 -8.32 10.56 -7.26
N TYR A 175 -7.71 10.30 -6.11
CA TYR A 175 -7.78 11.24 -4.99
C TYR A 175 -7.15 12.59 -5.36
N TRP A 176 -5.95 12.57 -5.96
CA TRP A 176 -5.25 13.77 -6.43
C TRP A 176 -6.07 14.56 -7.46
N GLN A 177 -6.66 13.86 -8.44
CA GLN A 177 -7.59 14.46 -9.41
C GLN A 177 -8.78 15.16 -8.70
N GLY A 178 -9.37 14.49 -7.70
CA GLY A 178 -10.46 15.05 -6.92
C GLY A 178 -10.08 16.27 -6.09
N MET A 179 -8.82 16.37 -5.64
CA MET A 179 -8.31 17.58 -4.96
C MET A 179 -8.24 18.77 -5.90
N ASN A 180 -7.70 18.57 -7.10
CA ASN A 180 -7.55 19.65 -8.11
C ASN A 180 -8.90 20.17 -8.62
N ASN A 181 -9.96 19.35 -8.61
CA ASN A 181 -11.30 19.76 -9.04
C ASN A 181 -12.10 20.53 -7.96
N ARG A 182 -11.59 20.59 -6.70
CA ARG A 182 -12.24 21.27 -5.58
C ARG A 182 -11.64 22.65 -5.27
N GLY A 183 -10.54 23.01 -5.89
CA GLY A 183 -9.85 24.30 -5.79
C GLY A 183 -10.17 25.17 -6.99
#